data_082f2851d8c6556ea0e5c9ee6dffa51b
#
_entry.id   082f2851d8c6556ea0e5c9ee6dffa51b
#
_cell.length_a   1.000
_cell.length_b   1.000
_cell.length_c   1.000
_cell.angle_alpha   90.00
_cell.angle_beta   90.00
_cell.angle_gamma   90.00
#
_symmetry.space_group_name_H-M   'P 1'
#
loop_
_entity.id
_entity.type
_entity.pdbx_description
1 polymer ?
#
loop_
_entity_poly.entity_id
_entity_poly.type
_entity_poly.pdbx_seq_one_letter_code
_entity_poly.pdbx_strand_id
1 'polypeptide(L)'
;MPITAEDKQFYEEFGYYIGRQVFTPEEVAYYRDYYMALRAEGPKPGDFGASVAKDNDPLYKYPRMINMHQWDDVSRNWLLSDRLRGLLTGLAGVEPFAVQTMLYFKPPGARGQAVHQDNWYLRAQPGTCIGAWMALDDCDEAN
;
A
#
# COMPACT_ATOMS: atom_id res chain seq x y z
N MET A 1 6.41 -6.84 -15.89
CA MET A 1 5.63 -7.92 -16.52
C MET A 1 4.45 -7.24 -17.23
N PRO A 2 4.26 -7.45 -18.53
CA PRO A 2 3.13 -6.83 -19.23
C PRO A 2 1.82 -7.50 -18.81
N ILE A 3 0.76 -6.71 -18.67
CA ILE A 3 -0.61 -7.21 -18.45
C ILE A 3 -1.14 -7.80 -19.76
N THR A 4 -1.64 -9.02 -19.69
CA THR A 4 -2.26 -9.71 -20.84
C THR A 4 -3.73 -9.30 -21.02
N ALA A 5 -4.34 -9.70 -22.12
CA ALA A 5 -5.78 -9.48 -22.36
C ALA A 5 -6.63 -10.26 -21.33
N GLU A 6 -6.19 -11.46 -20.96
CA GLU A 6 -6.85 -12.29 -19.95
C GLU A 6 -6.76 -11.65 -18.55
N ASP A 7 -5.59 -11.10 -18.18
CA ASP A 7 -5.42 -10.38 -16.91
C ASP A 7 -6.37 -9.19 -16.82
N LYS A 8 -6.48 -8.43 -17.92
CA LYS A 8 -7.36 -7.27 -17.97
C LYS A 8 -8.83 -7.70 -17.89
N GLN A 9 -9.23 -8.73 -18.62
CA GLN A 9 -10.59 -9.26 -18.54
C GLN A 9 -10.92 -9.75 -17.13
N PHE A 10 -10.00 -10.46 -16.49
CA PHE A 10 -10.14 -10.89 -15.09
C PHE A 10 -10.34 -9.69 -14.15
N TYR A 11 -9.51 -8.67 -14.31
CA TYR A 11 -9.63 -7.46 -13.49
C TYR A 11 -10.96 -6.74 -13.71
N GLU A 12 -11.44 -6.64 -14.95
CA GLU A 12 -12.74 -6.02 -15.29
C GLU A 12 -13.92 -6.82 -14.70
N GLU A 13 -13.82 -8.15 -14.68
CA GLU A 13 -14.88 -9.04 -14.17
C GLU A 13 -14.90 -9.08 -12.63
N PHE A 14 -13.72 -9.22 -11.99
CA PHE A 14 -13.63 -9.48 -10.55
C PHE A 14 -13.22 -8.26 -9.71
N GLY A 15 -12.74 -7.18 -10.31
CA GLY A 15 -12.37 -5.95 -9.62
C GLY A 15 -11.03 -6.01 -8.91
N TYR A 16 -10.23 -7.06 -9.07
CA TYR A 16 -8.90 -7.17 -8.51
C TYR A 16 -7.95 -7.94 -9.44
N TYR A 17 -6.64 -7.75 -9.21
CA TYR A 17 -5.58 -8.50 -9.89
C TYR A 17 -4.46 -8.82 -8.89
N ILE A 18 -3.88 -10.01 -8.97
CA ILE A 18 -2.75 -10.41 -8.14
C ILE A 18 -1.48 -10.48 -8.98
N GLY A 19 -0.67 -9.44 -8.92
CA GLY A 19 0.67 -9.42 -9.53
C GLY A 19 1.65 -10.24 -8.72
N ARG A 20 2.05 -11.41 -9.21
CA ARG A 20 3.01 -12.27 -8.52
C ARG A 20 4.43 -11.87 -8.90
N GLN A 21 5.34 -11.86 -7.89
CA GLN A 21 6.78 -11.58 -8.10
C GLN A 21 7.06 -10.25 -8.81
N VAL A 22 6.22 -9.25 -8.56
CA VAL A 22 6.43 -7.88 -9.07
C VAL A 22 7.71 -7.28 -8.51
N PHE A 23 8.01 -7.58 -7.25
CA PHE A 23 9.26 -7.24 -6.57
C PHE A 23 10.00 -8.52 -6.19
N THR A 24 11.33 -8.46 -6.19
CA THR A 24 12.17 -9.60 -5.77
C THR A 24 12.13 -9.77 -4.25
N PRO A 25 12.45 -10.95 -3.70
CA PRO A 25 12.57 -11.14 -2.26
C PRO A 25 13.52 -10.15 -1.58
N GLU A 26 14.62 -9.78 -2.27
CA GLU A 26 15.61 -8.82 -1.78
C GLU A 26 15.03 -7.40 -1.72
N GLU A 27 14.23 -7.01 -2.72
CA GLU A 27 13.55 -5.71 -2.72
C GLU A 27 12.48 -5.67 -1.62
N VAL A 28 11.73 -6.75 -1.41
CA VAL A 28 10.74 -6.85 -0.33
C VAL A 28 11.43 -6.72 1.04
N ALA A 29 12.54 -7.46 1.24
CA ALA A 29 13.35 -7.37 2.47
C ALA A 29 13.88 -5.94 2.67
N TYR A 30 14.38 -5.30 1.62
CA TYR A 30 14.84 -3.92 1.69
C TYR A 30 13.73 -2.96 2.18
N TYR A 31 12.55 -3.01 1.59
CA TYR A 31 11.43 -2.14 1.99
C TYR A 31 10.98 -2.43 3.43
N ARG A 32 10.83 -3.70 3.80
CA ARG A 32 10.48 -4.09 5.16
C ARG A 32 11.48 -3.54 6.18
N ASP A 33 12.77 -3.80 5.97
CA ASP A 33 13.82 -3.40 6.90
C ASP A 33 13.96 -1.88 6.96
N TYR A 34 13.82 -1.20 5.82
CA TYR A 34 13.79 0.26 5.74
C TYR A 34 12.66 0.85 6.60
N TYR A 35 11.43 0.38 6.42
CA TYR A 35 10.30 0.92 7.17
C TYR A 35 10.33 0.56 8.65
N MET A 36 10.86 -0.60 9.02
CA MET A 36 11.10 -0.95 10.42
C MET A 36 12.15 -0.02 11.06
N ALA A 37 13.25 0.28 10.36
CA ALA A 37 14.26 1.23 10.81
C ALA A 37 13.68 2.65 10.92
N LEU A 38 12.96 3.10 9.90
CA LEU A 38 12.30 4.40 9.88
C LEU A 38 11.34 4.57 11.08
N ARG A 39 10.59 3.51 11.42
CA ARG A 39 9.70 3.50 12.59
C ARG A 39 10.48 3.56 13.90
N ALA A 40 11.61 2.88 14.00
CA ALA A 40 12.45 2.87 15.20
C ALA A 40 13.03 4.24 15.54
N GLU A 41 13.16 5.16 14.60
CA GLU A 41 13.59 6.53 14.80
C GLU A 41 12.55 7.39 15.58
N GLY A 42 11.32 6.90 15.77
CA GLY A 42 10.25 7.59 16.48
C GLY A 42 9.09 8.08 15.58
N PRO A 43 8.23 8.97 16.11
CA PRO A 43 7.08 9.49 15.38
C PRO A 43 7.44 10.17 14.07
N LYS A 44 6.59 10.00 13.07
CA LYS A 44 6.80 10.56 11.71
C LYS A 44 5.62 11.43 11.30
N PRO A 45 5.82 12.37 10.37
CA PRO A 45 4.71 13.09 9.76
C PRO A 45 3.72 12.11 9.13
N GLY A 46 2.42 12.32 9.35
CA GLY A 46 1.37 11.44 8.80
C GLY A 46 1.08 10.18 9.62
N ASP A 47 1.70 9.98 10.78
CA ASP A 47 1.32 8.91 11.72
C ASP A 47 -0.16 9.04 12.09
N PHE A 48 -0.96 8.00 11.76
CA PHE A 48 -2.40 8.01 11.99
C PHE A 48 -2.80 6.92 12.99
N GLY A 49 -3.60 7.31 13.96
CA GLY A 49 -4.09 6.41 15.02
C GLY A 49 -3.30 6.49 16.32
N ALA A 50 -2.06 6.94 16.31
CA ALA A 50 -1.26 7.08 17.53
C ALA A 50 -1.87 8.05 18.55
N SER A 51 -2.54 9.11 18.10
CA SER A 51 -3.18 10.11 18.98
C SER A 51 -4.44 9.61 19.68
N VAL A 52 -5.04 8.52 19.23
CA VAL A 52 -6.27 7.93 19.78
C VAL A 52 -6.05 6.56 20.41
N ALA A 53 -4.82 6.05 20.33
CA ALA A 53 -4.44 4.75 20.90
C ALA A 53 -4.21 4.88 22.40
N LYS A 54 -4.59 3.86 23.17
CA LYS A 54 -4.27 3.76 24.61
C LYS A 54 -2.89 3.14 24.76
N ASP A 55 -2.25 3.36 25.91
CA ASP A 55 -0.86 2.96 26.21
C ASP A 55 -0.53 1.49 25.89
N ASN A 56 -1.49 0.58 25.99
CA ASN A 56 -1.34 -0.84 25.67
C ASN A 56 -1.84 -1.23 24.27
N ASP A 57 -2.23 -0.27 23.43
CA ASP A 57 -2.67 -0.55 22.08
C ASP A 57 -1.45 -0.70 21.14
N PRO A 58 -1.30 -1.83 20.42
CA PRO A 58 -0.23 -2.00 19.43
C PRO A 58 -0.16 -0.86 18.40
N LEU A 59 -1.27 -0.22 18.08
CA LEU A 59 -1.32 0.93 17.17
C LEU A 59 -0.59 2.17 17.72
N TYR A 60 -0.42 2.29 19.02
CA TYR A 60 0.39 3.37 19.58
C TYR A 60 1.86 3.23 19.18
N LYS A 61 2.39 2.00 19.22
CA LYS A 61 3.76 1.69 18.80
C LYS A 61 3.89 1.60 17.28
N TYR A 62 2.85 1.11 16.62
CA TYR A 62 2.81 0.85 15.18
C TYR A 62 1.60 1.52 14.51
N PRO A 63 1.56 2.87 14.47
CA PRO A 63 0.49 3.59 13.78
C PRO A 63 0.57 3.35 12.27
N ARG A 64 -0.54 3.60 11.58
CA ARG A 64 -0.51 3.69 10.12
C ARG A 64 0.25 4.95 9.71
N MET A 65 1.13 4.82 8.72
CA MET A 65 1.83 5.97 8.13
C MET A 65 1.16 6.34 6.82
N ILE A 66 0.78 7.61 6.69
CA ILE A 66 0.02 8.12 5.54
C ILE A 66 0.81 9.23 4.86
N ASN A 67 0.75 9.28 3.52
CA ASN A 67 1.38 10.32 2.70
C ASN A 67 2.90 10.44 2.86
N MET A 68 3.58 9.34 3.15
CA MET A 68 5.03 9.30 3.32
C MET A 68 5.79 9.82 2.08
N HIS A 69 5.24 9.66 0.88
CA HIS A 69 5.82 10.16 -0.36
C HIS A 69 6.07 11.68 -0.38
N GLN A 70 5.46 12.43 0.54
CA GLN A 70 5.63 13.89 0.62
C GLN A 70 6.97 14.29 1.27
N TRP A 71 7.54 13.43 2.11
CA TRP A 71 8.74 13.73 2.88
C TRP A 71 9.81 12.62 2.84
N ASP A 72 9.48 11.44 2.33
CA ASP A 72 10.36 10.28 2.25
C ASP A 72 10.57 9.86 0.79
N ASP A 73 11.83 9.92 0.33
CA ASP A 73 12.18 9.63 -1.06
C ASP A 73 12.02 8.15 -1.41
N VAL A 74 12.24 7.22 -0.46
CA VAL A 74 12.03 5.78 -0.69
C VAL A 74 10.57 5.50 -0.97
N SER A 75 9.66 6.05 -0.17
CA SER A 75 8.22 5.94 -0.38
C SER A 75 7.76 6.60 -1.67
N ARG A 76 8.35 7.74 -2.03
CA ARG A 76 8.06 8.42 -3.30
C ARG A 76 8.51 7.60 -4.50
N ASN A 77 9.72 7.05 -4.46
CA ASN A 77 10.26 6.22 -5.53
C ASN A 77 9.47 4.92 -5.71
N TRP A 78 8.98 4.31 -4.62
CA TRP A 78 8.09 3.17 -4.69
C TRP A 78 6.76 3.53 -5.36
N LEU A 79 6.13 4.61 -4.93
CA LEU A 79 4.84 5.10 -5.48
C LEU A 79 4.94 5.40 -6.98
N LEU A 80 6.05 5.98 -7.42
CA LEU A 80 6.28 6.38 -8.80
C LEU A 80 7.06 5.33 -9.62
N SER A 81 7.19 4.10 -9.12
CA SER A 81 7.97 3.08 -9.80
C SER A 81 7.37 2.71 -11.16
N ASP A 82 8.23 2.55 -12.16
CA ASP A 82 7.83 2.16 -13.52
C ASP A 82 7.09 0.81 -13.55
N ARG A 83 7.38 -0.08 -12.59
CA ARG A 83 6.68 -1.37 -12.47
C ARG A 83 5.22 -1.17 -12.09
N LEU A 84 4.94 -0.39 -11.04
CA LEU A 84 3.56 -0.10 -10.62
C LEU A 84 2.83 0.67 -11.72
N ARG A 85 3.47 1.71 -12.28
CA ARG A 85 2.90 2.47 -13.40
C ARG A 85 2.54 1.57 -14.57
N GLY A 86 3.43 0.67 -14.98
CA GLY A 86 3.18 -0.27 -16.08
C GLY A 86 2.03 -1.24 -15.81
N LEU A 87 1.96 -1.83 -14.61
CA LEU A 87 0.86 -2.72 -14.23
C LEU A 87 -0.48 -1.98 -14.20
N LEU A 88 -0.54 -0.85 -13.53
CA LEU A 88 -1.77 -0.05 -13.39
C LEU A 88 -2.24 0.50 -14.73
N THR A 89 -1.32 0.95 -15.60
CA THR A 89 -1.65 1.38 -16.97
C THR A 89 -2.22 0.20 -17.78
N GLY A 90 -1.63 -0.99 -17.64
CA GLY A 90 -2.13 -2.18 -18.33
C GLY A 90 -3.53 -2.58 -17.90
N LEU A 91 -3.84 -2.53 -16.62
CA LEU A 91 -5.16 -2.85 -16.07
C LEU A 91 -6.21 -1.77 -16.38
N ALA A 92 -5.87 -0.51 -16.14
CA ALA A 92 -6.80 0.61 -16.31
C ALA A 92 -6.95 1.07 -17.77
N GLY A 93 -5.97 0.76 -18.64
CA GLY A 93 -5.93 1.25 -20.01
C GLY A 93 -5.54 2.71 -20.18
N VAL A 94 -5.23 3.39 -19.07
CA VAL A 94 -4.79 4.79 -19.02
C VAL A 94 -3.68 4.94 -18.00
N GLU A 95 -2.81 5.92 -18.16
CA GLU A 95 -1.75 6.20 -17.19
C GLU A 95 -2.34 6.67 -15.86
N PRO A 96 -1.95 6.05 -14.72
CA PRO A 96 -2.51 6.40 -13.42
C PRO A 96 -1.90 7.68 -12.86
N PHE A 97 -2.68 8.38 -12.06
CA PHE A 97 -2.21 9.45 -11.17
C PHE A 97 -1.89 8.88 -9.80
N ALA A 98 -0.68 9.12 -9.30
CA ALA A 98 -0.30 8.76 -7.94
C ALA A 98 -0.90 9.76 -6.94
N VAL A 99 -1.69 9.27 -5.99
CA VAL A 99 -2.47 10.12 -5.06
C VAL A 99 -1.97 10.01 -3.64
N GLN A 100 -1.73 8.79 -3.15
CA GLN A 100 -1.47 8.55 -1.73
C GLN A 100 -0.57 7.33 -1.52
N THR A 101 0.27 7.39 -0.49
CA THR A 101 0.92 6.21 0.09
C THR A 101 0.37 5.92 1.47
N MET A 102 0.26 4.65 1.81
CA MET A 102 -0.09 4.17 3.14
C MET A 102 0.78 2.98 3.50
N LEU A 103 1.27 2.94 4.74
CA LEU A 103 1.95 1.78 5.30
C LEU A 103 1.21 1.31 6.54
N TYR A 104 0.98 0.00 6.59
CA TYR A 104 0.32 -0.65 7.70
C TYR A 104 1.30 -1.59 8.39
N PHE A 105 1.60 -1.33 9.63
CA PHE A 105 2.18 -2.33 10.52
C PHE A 105 1.04 -3.17 11.13
N LYS A 106 1.19 -4.47 11.10
CA LYS A 106 0.19 -5.41 11.62
C LYS A 106 0.79 -6.33 12.68
N PRO A 107 1.10 -5.82 13.88
CA PRO A 107 1.57 -6.66 14.98
C PRO A 107 0.46 -7.62 15.42
N PRO A 108 0.81 -8.72 16.12
CA PRO A 108 -0.17 -9.64 16.69
C PRO A 108 -1.25 -8.89 17.49
N GLY A 109 -2.51 -9.21 17.25
CA GLY A 109 -3.67 -8.57 17.88
C GLY A 109 -4.14 -7.27 17.21
N ALA A 110 -3.47 -6.79 16.15
CA ALA A 110 -3.96 -5.67 15.38
C ALA A 110 -5.25 -6.05 14.64
N ARG A 111 -6.23 -5.13 14.64
CA ARG A 111 -7.50 -5.36 13.97
C ARG A 111 -7.39 -5.17 12.46
N GLY A 112 -8.21 -5.91 11.71
CA GLY A 112 -8.44 -5.64 10.31
C GLY A 112 -9.11 -4.28 10.09
N GLN A 113 -9.12 -3.84 8.85
CA GLN A 113 -9.88 -2.67 8.44
C GLN A 113 -11.28 -3.11 7.98
N ALA A 114 -12.32 -2.35 8.33
CA ALA A 114 -13.67 -2.61 7.83
C ALA A 114 -13.71 -2.44 6.31
N VAL A 115 -14.56 -3.22 5.65
CA VAL A 115 -14.80 -3.11 4.19
C VAL A 115 -15.24 -1.70 3.85
N HIS A 116 -14.59 -1.09 2.86
CA HIS A 116 -14.86 0.28 2.42
C HIS A 116 -14.49 0.46 0.94
N GLN A 117 -14.82 1.61 0.41
CA GLN A 117 -14.37 2.08 -0.91
C GLN A 117 -13.40 3.24 -0.71
N ASP A 118 -12.17 3.12 -1.21
CA ASP A 118 -11.14 4.16 -1.07
C ASP A 118 -11.60 5.49 -1.66
N ASN A 119 -12.31 5.45 -2.79
CA ASN A 119 -12.80 6.66 -3.44
C ASN A 119 -13.86 7.43 -2.62
N TRP A 120 -14.48 6.82 -1.63
CA TRP A 120 -15.35 7.53 -0.69
C TRP A 120 -14.57 8.60 0.10
N TYR A 121 -13.33 8.30 0.43
CA TYR A 121 -12.45 9.21 1.17
C TYR A 121 -11.66 10.12 0.24
N LEU A 122 -11.09 9.57 -0.85
CA LEU A 122 -10.20 10.28 -1.76
C LEU A 122 -10.95 11.22 -2.71
N ARG A 123 -12.19 10.88 -3.05
CA ARG A 123 -13.06 11.66 -3.95
C ARG A 123 -12.41 11.97 -5.30
N ALA A 124 -11.61 11.02 -5.82
CA ALA A 124 -10.96 11.16 -7.10
C ALA A 124 -11.99 11.29 -8.24
N GLN A 125 -11.69 12.13 -9.22
CA GLN A 125 -12.50 12.33 -10.42
C GLN A 125 -11.63 12.14 -11.68
N PRO A 126 -12.03 11.29 -12.62
CA PRO A 126 -13.18 10.36 -12.58
C PRO A 126 -13.01 9.31 -11.47
N GLY A 127 -14.08 8.63 -11.07
CA GLY A 127 -14.11 7.68 -9.96
C GLY A 127 -13.37 6.35 -10.21
N THR A 128 -12.17 6.40 -10.80
CA THR A 128 -11.34 5.25 -11.19
C THR A 128 -10.20 4.99 -10.20
N CYS A 129 -10.51 5.03 -8.89
CA CYS A 129 -9.52 4.81 -7.85
C CYS A 129 -9.07 3.34 -7.82
N ILE A 130 -7.76 3.09 -7.89
CA ILE A 130 -7.15 1.76 -7.78
C ILE A 130 -6.19 1.78 -6.58
N GLY A 131 -6.37 0.85 -5.64
CA GLY A 131 -5.42 0.58 -4.58
C GLY A 131 -4.37 -0.46 -5.03
N ALA A 132 -3.09 -0.09 -5.04
CA ALA A 132 -2.00 -1.03 -5.22
C ALA A 132 -1.41 -1.41 -3.85
N TRP A 133 -1.55 -2.69 -3.48
CA TRP A 133 -1.08 -3.18 -2.20
C TRP A 133 0.10 -4.14 -2.39
N MET A 134 1.17 -3.95 -1.63
CA MET A 134 2.37 -4.78 -1.64
C MET A 134 2.54 -5.44 -0.28
N ALA A 135 2.57 -6.77 -0.25
CA ALA A 135 2.92 -7.52 0.96
C ALA A 135 4.42 -7.39 1.24
N LEU A 136 4.78 -7.02 2.47
CA LEU A 136 6.17 -6.96 2.95
C LEU A 136 6.54 -8.15 3.83
N ASP A 137 5.56 -8.95 4.20
CA ASP A 137 5.68 -10.24 4.88
C ASP A 137 4.71 -11.25 4.25
N ASP A 138 4.84 -12.52 4.60
CA ASP A 138 3.90 -13.55 4.18
C ASP A 138 2.51 -13.22 4.73
N CYS A 139 1.53 -13.22 3.82
CA CYS A 139 0.13 -12.98 4.15
C CYS A 139 -0.72 -14.16 3.73
N ASP A 140 -1.44 -14.73 4.68
CA ASP A 140 -2.35 -15.85 4.49
C ASP A 140 -3.66 -15.67 5.29
N GLU A 141 -4.47 -16.70 5.37
CA GLU A 141 -5.76 -16.65 6.08
C GLU A 141 -5.61 -16.55 7.62
N ALA A 142 -4.42 -16.74 8.15
CA ALA A 142 -4.17 -16.74 9.60
C ALA A 142 -3.69 -15.37 10.13
N ASN A 143 -3.34 -14.41 9.24
CA ASN A 143 -2.79 -13.12 9.65
C ASN A 143 -3.42 -11.89 8.96
#